data_d04a265f4daacfb9c8022df9c2ca58af
#
_entry.id   d04a265f4daacfb9c8022df9c2ca58af
#
_cell.length_a   1.000
_cell.length_b   1.000
_cell.length_c   1.000
_cell.angle_alpha   90.00
_cell.angle_beta   90.00
_cell.angle_gamma   90.00
#
_symmetry.space_group_name_H-M   'P 1'
#
loop_
_entity.id
_entity.type
_entity.pdbx_description
1 polymer ?
#
loop_
_entity_poly.entity_id
_entity_poly.type
_entity_poly.pdbx_seq_one_letter_code
_entity_poly.pdbx_strand_id
1 'polypeptide(L)'
;MTQPPRTIHLDELESIPGPGSLTWRPVRATLGIRAFGCNAYTAATAGDDVVEAHSEDPGLAHQELYFVANGRATFTIDGEEHDAPAGTYVFIPDPGSHRQAVAAEPQTTVLSFGGPPTFEPSAWEWAFRAAPLMRSEPARARELLREGLEQRPKAATLHYNLACLEAIEGNRDEALAALGQAFAVLREEARAELAASARADEDFASLRDDPEFQALSSQ
;
A
#
# COMPACT_ATOMS: atom_id res chain seq x y z
N MET A 1 9.31 -20.82 -12.32
CA MET A 1 7.86 -21.02 -12.53
C MET A 1 7.14 -20.24 -11.44
N THR A 2 6.26 -19.33 -11.81
CA THR A 2 5.40 -18.62 -10.84
C THR A 2 4.35 -19.59 -10.32
N GLN A 3 4.12 -19.60 -9.00
CA GLN A 3 3.03 -20.38 -8.42
C GLN A 3 1.69 -19.78 -8.86
N PRO A 4 0.67 -20.61 -9.14
CA PRO A 4 -0.66 -20.10 -9.46
C PRO A 4 -1.27 -19.41 -8.23
N PRO A 5 -2.23 -18.48 -8.44
CA PRO A 5 -3.00 -17.90 -7.35
C PRO A 5 -3.68 -18.97 -6.50
N ARG A 6 -3.71 -18.77 -5.19
CA ARG A 6 -4.35 -19.68 -4.23
C ARG A 6 -5.19 -18.89 -3.24
N THR A 7 -6.29 -19.49 -2.81
CA THR A 7 -7.08 -19.02 -1.67
C THR A 7 -6.97 -20.06 -0.55
N ILE A 8 -6.96 -19.60 0.70
CA ILE A 8 -6.99 -20.45 1.89
C ILE A 8 -7.75 -19.69 2.99
N HIS A 9 -8.65 -20.37 3.66
CA HIS A 9 -9.32 -19.80 4.81
C HIS A 9 -8.45 -19.91 6.07
N LEU A 10 -8.64 -19.01 7.04
CA LEU A 10 -7.87 -19.01 8.29
C LEU A 10 -7.93 -20.36 9.01
N ASP A 11 -9.08 -21.01 9.02
CA ASP A 11 -9.30 -22.30 9.69
C ASP A 11 -8.67 -23.50 8.96
N GLU A 12 -8.28 -23.34 7.70
CA GLU A 12 -7.57 -24.36 6.92
C GLU A 12 -6.05 -24.31 7.09
N LEU A 13 -5.55 -23.25 7.74
CA LEU A 13 -4.13 -23.12 8.06
C LEU A 13 -3.75 -24.08 9.20
N GLU A 14 -2.51 -24.56 9.17
CA GLU A 14 -1.92 -25.28 10.29
C GLU A 14 -2.08 -24.45 11.57
N SER A 15 -2.52 -25.12 12.65
CA SER A 15 -2.69 -24.50 13.96
C SER A 15 -1.63 -25.01 14.91
N ILE A 16 -0.79 -24.13 15.42
CA ILE A 16 0.29 -24.43 16.35
C ILE A 16 -0.07 -23.78 17.70
N PRO A 17 -0.21 -24.58 18.77
CA PRO A 17 -0.49 -24.07 20.10
C PRO A 17 0.65 -23.17 20.61
N GLY A 18 0.29 -22.00 21.15
CA GLY A 18 1.15 -21.10 21.90
C GLY A 18 0.83 -21.10 23.40
N PRO A 19 1.39 -20.17 24.18
CA PRO A 19 1.06 -20.00 25.60
C PRO A 19 -0.42 -19.67 25.83
N GLY A 20 -0.97 -20.09 26.96
CA GLY A 20 -2.38 -19.88 27.28
C GLY A 20 -3.31 -20.48 26.24
N SER A 21 -4.27 -19.70 25.75
CA SER A 21 -5.20 -20.11 24.69
C SER A 21 -4.75 -19.66 23.28
N LEU A 22 -3.52 -19.19 23.14
CA LEU A 22 -2.97 -18.69 21.86
C LEU A 22 -2.86 -19.81 20.84
N THR A 23 -3.32 -19.53 19.63
CA THR A 23 -3.06 -20.36 18.44
C THR A 23 -2.33 -19.51 17.40
N TRP A 24 -1.14 -19.96 17.02
CA TRP A 24 -0.35 -19.36 15.94
C TRP A 24 -0.58 -20.11 14.62
N ARG A 25 -0.67 -19.36 13.53
CA ARG A 25 -0.85 -19.87 12.18
C ARG A 25 0.21 -19.29 11.23
N PRO A 26 1.12 -20.13 10.68
CA PRO A 26 2.25 -19.71 9.85
C PRO A 26 1.81 -19.41 8.41
N VAL A 27 1.09 -18.32 8.19
CA VAL A 27 0.53 -17.92 6.89
C VAL A 27 1.61 -17.82 5.81
N ARG A 28 2.71 -17.13 6.14
CA ARG A 28 3.86 -16.98 5.22
C ARG A 28 4.42 -18.33 4.76
N ALA A 29 4.65 -19.24 5.70
CA ALA A 29 5.24 -20.54 5.40
C ALA A 29 4.29 -21.37 4.54
N THR A 30 3.01 -21.43 4.91
CA THR A 30 1.96 -22.19 4.19
C THR A 30 1.78 -21.72 2.76
N LEU A 31 1.80 -20.41 2.53
CA LEU A 31 1.63 -19.82 1.19
C LEU A 31 2.95 -19.69 0.40
N GLY A 32 4.10 -19.88 1.05
CA GLY A 32 5.41 -19.70 0.43
C GLY A 32 5.74 -18.25 0.10
N ILE A 33 5.23 -17.28 0.89
CA ILE A 33 5.48 -15.86 0.70
C ILE A 33 6.96 -15.58 0.98
N ARG A 34 7.63 -14.85 0.09
CA ARG A 34 9.05 -14.49 0.21
C ARG A 34 9.31 -13.00 0.35
N ALA A 35 8.30 -12.17 0.09
CA ALA A 35 8.42 -10.72 0.07
C ALA A 35 8.30 -10.08 1.46
N PHE A 36 7.56 -10.72 2.39
CA PHE A 36 7.31 -10.23 3.75
C PHE A 36 6.95 -11.39 4.67
N GLY A 37 7.07 -11.19 6.00
CA GLY A 37 6.52 -12.06 7.02
C GLY A 37 5.00 -11.90 7.10
N CYS A 38 4.28 -12.99 7.38
CA CYS A 38 2.86 -12.94 7.64
C CYS A 38 2.46 -14.12 8.52
N ASN A 39 1.79 -13.82 9.65
CA ASN A 39 1.26 -14.82 10.57
C ASN A 39 -0.14 -14.41 11.05
N ALA A 40 -0.85 -15.36 11.62
CA ALA A 40 -2.11 -15.10 12.32
C ALA A 40 -2.05 -15.72 13.73
N TYR A 41 -2.59 -14.99 14.69
CA TYR A 41 -2.65 -15.36 16.10
C TYR A 41 -4.08 -15.26 16.57
N THR A 42 -4.56 -16.27 17.30
CA THR A 42 -5.90 -16.24 17.90
C THR A 42 -5.79 -16.63 19.38
N ALA A 43 -6.22 -15.75 20.26
CA ALA A 43 -6.43 -16.04 21.68
C ALA A 43 -7.89 -16.46 21.88
N ALA A 44 -8.11 -17.68 22.31
CA ALA A 44 -9.47 -18.19 22.52
C ALA A 44 -10.15 -17.58 23.77
N THR A 45 -9.35 -17.13 24.74
CA THR A 45 -9.80 -16.61 26.04
C THR A 45 -9.40 -15.14 26.18
N ALA A 46 -10.31 -14.32 26.68
CA ALA A 46 -9.98 -12.95 27.05
C ALA A 46 -9.02 -12.95 28.25
N GLY A 47 -8.06 -12.03 28.25
CA GLY A 47 -6.98 -11.94 29.23
C GLY A 47 -5.71 -12.68 28.85
N ASP A 48 -5.75 -13.55 27.85
CA ASP A 48 -4.54 -14.22 27.34
C ASP A 48 -3.83 -13.32 26.29
N ASP A 49 -2.51 -13.52 26.14
CA ASP A 49 -1.74 -12.85 25.11
C ASP A 49 -2.23 -13.28 23.72
N VAL A 50 -2.42 -12.33 22.84
CA VAL A 50 -2.63 -12.54 21.40
C VAL A 50 -1.39 -12.12 20.60
N VAL A 51 -0.54 -11.28 21.18
CA VAL A 51 0.85 -11.02 20.77
C VAL A 51 1.70 -11.08 22.02
N GLU A 52 2.63 -12.05 22.07
CA GLU A 52 3.55 -12.20 23.20
C GLU A 52 4.47 -10.98 23.36
N ALA A 53 4.86 -10.68 24.60
CA ALA A 53 5.74 -9.54 24.92
C ALA A 53 7.14 -9.75 24.28
N HIS A 54 7.55 -8.85 23.39
CA HIS A 54 8.86 -8.93 22.71
C HIS A 54 9.31 -7.60 22.13
N SER A 55 10.55 -7.56 21.71
CA SER A 55 11.13 -6.59 20.76
C SER A 55 11.85 -7.37 19.66
N GLU A 56 11.96 -6.81 18.47
CA GLU A 56 12.76 -7.38 17.40
C GLU A 56 14.23 -6.92 17.50
N ASP A 57 15.12 -7.66 16.85
CA ASP A 57 16.52 -7.26 16.74
C ASP A 57 16.64 -5.99 15.86
N PRO A 58 17.14 -4.86 16.41
CA PRO A 58 17.34 -3.64 15.63
C PRO A 58 18.23 -3.84 14.40
N GLY A 59 19.11 -4.84 14.39
CA GLY A 59 19.96 -5.18 13.27
C GLY A 59 19.21 -5.72 12.04
N LEU A 60 17.99 -6.24 12.23
CA LEU A 60 17.13 -6.70 11.13
C LEU A 60 16.37 -5.55 10.46
N ALA A 61 16.26 -4.40 11.12
CA ALA A 61 15.51 -3.22 10.65
C ALA A 61 14.08 -3.54 10.19
N HIS A 62 13.42 -4.54 10.82
CA HIS A 62 12.06 -4.91 10.48
C HIS A 62 11.07 -3.90 11.00
N GLN A 63 10.12 -3.53 10.15
CA GLN A 63 8.89 -2.85 10.55
C GLN A 63 7.78 -3.88 10.66
N GLU A 64 6.88 -3.71 11.62
CA GLU A 64 5.73 -4.58 11.81
C GLU A 64 4.42 -3.83 11.75
N LEU A 65 3.44 -4.47 11.12
CA LEU A 65 2.07 -4.02 11.10
C LEU A 65 1.19 -5.14 11.67
N TYR A 66 0.43 -4.84 12.69
CA TYR A 66 -0.62 -5.71 13.19
C TYR A 66 -1.98 -5.24 12.71
N PHE A 67 -2.88 -6.17 12.47
CA PHE A 67 -4.28 -5.89 12.13
C PHE A 67 -5.19 -6.76 12.98
N VAL A 68 -6.07 -6.14 13.75
CA VAL A 68 -7.08 -6.86 14.53
C VAL A 68 -8.21 -7.28 13.59
N ALA A 69 -8.24 -8.55 13.23
CA ALA A 69 -9.20 -9.08 12.27
C ALA A 69 -10.55 -9.46 12.91
N ASN A 70 -10.53 -9.84 14.21
CA ASN A 70 -11.72 -10.19 14.99
C ASN A 70 -11.52 -9.88 16.46
N GLY A 71 -12.58 -9.57 17.18
CA GLY A 71 -12.55 -9.27 18.61
C GLY A 71 -11.94 -7.90 18.94
N ARG A 72 -11.27 -7.81 20.07
CA ARG A 72 -10.63 -6.60 20.59
C ARG A 72 -9.33 -6.97 21.31
N ALA A 73 -8.26 -6.23 21.07
CA ALA A 73 -7.00 -6.36 21.78
C ALA A 73 -6.62 -5.04 22.48
N THR A 74 -5.88 -5.14 23.59
CA THR A 74 -5.16 -4.02 24.17
C THR A 74 -3.69 -4.20 23.87
N PHE A 75 -3.12 -3.32 23.05
CA PHE A 75 -1.68 -3.29 22.78
C PHE A 75 -0.99 -2.43 23.84
N THR A 76 0.12 -2.92 24.36
CA THR A 76 1.06 -2.13 25.16
C THR A 76 2.33 -1.94 24.36
N ILE A 77 2.66 -0.68 24.00
CA ILE A 77 3.83 -0.33 23.20
C ILE A 77 4.69 0.62 24.01
N ASP A 78 5.90 0.22 24.35
CA ASP A 78 6.83 0.98 25.21
C ASP A 78 6.19 1.48 26.52
N GLY A 79 5.22 0.71 27.06
CA GLY A 79 4.49 1.01 28.28
C GLY A 79 3.23 1.83 28.11
N GLU A 80 2.88 2.28 26.91
CA GLU A 80 1.63 2.97 26.60
C GLU A 80 0.57 1.98 26.08
N GLU A 81 -0.65 2.07 26.63
CA GLU A 81 -1.77 1.21 26.23
C GLU A 81 -2.59 1.83 25.10
N HIS A 82 -2.91 0.99 24.10
CA HIS A 82 -3.72 1.34 22.95
C HIS A 82 -4.87 0.34 22.79
N ASP A 83 -6.11 0.83 22.83
CA ASP A 83 -7.30 0.04 22.56
C ASP A 83 -7.46 -0.22 21.06
N ALA A 84 -7.59 -1.49 20.70
CA ALA A 84 -7.61 -1.94 19.31
C ALA A 84 -8.78 -2.92 19.05
N PRO A 85 -10.00 -2.40 18.76
CA PRO A 85 -11.10 -3.23 18.28
C PRO A 85 -10.83 -3.77 16.86
N ALA A 86 -11.61 -4.77 16.43
CA ALA A 86 -11.56 -5.29 15.07
C ALA A 86 -11.58 -4.17 14.02
N GLY A 87 -10.71 -4.27 13.01
CA GLY A 87 -10.49 -3.24 11.99
C GLY A 87 -9.35 -2.26 12.31
N THR A 88 -8.72 -2.37 13.50
CA THR A 88 -7.59 -1.51 13.90
C THR A 88 -6.27 -2.01 13.32
N TYR A 89 -5.49 -1.09 12.76
CA TYR A 89 -4.09 -1.29 12.40
C TYR A 89 -3.18 -0.71 13.50
N VAL A 90 -2.17 -1.48 13.92
CA VAL A 90 -1.13 -1.05 14.86
C VAL A 90 0.22 -1.17 14.16
N PHE A 91 0.91 -0.06 13.96
CA PHE A 91 2.18 -0.02 13.23
C PHE A 91 3.35 0.23 14.18
N ILE A 92 4.35 -0.64 14.12
CA ILE A 92 5.60 -0.56 14.89
C ILE A 92 6.74 -0.26 13.90
N PRO A 93 7.12 1.02 13.74
CA PRO A 93 8.19 1.42 12.81
C PRO A 93 9.59 1.08 13.33
N ASP A 94 9.79 1.07 14.66
CA ASP A 94 11.06 0.76 15.29
C ASP A 94 11.05 -0.68 15.81
N PRO A 95 11.91 -1.59 15.27
CA PRO A 95 12.00 -2.95 15.74
C PRO A 95 12.39 -3.04 17.23
N GLY A 96 13.11 -2.06 17.78
CA GLY A 96 13.49 -2.00 19.19
C GLY A 96 12.34 -1.70 20.14
N SER A 97 11.22 -1.15 19.68
CA SER A 97 10.05 -0.88 20.52
C SER A 97 9.51 -2.17 21.12
N HIS A 98 9.33 -2.20 22.43
CA HIS A 98 8.73 -3.32 23.14
C HIS A 98 7.22 -3.30 22.95
N ARG A 99 6.65 -4.44 22.51
CA ARG A 99 5.21 -4.59 22.28
C ARG A 99 4.68 -5.89 22.82
N GLN A 100 3.41 -5.84 23.25
CA GLN A 100 2.57 -6.95 23.68
C GLN A 100 1.13 -6.63 23.31
N ALA A 101 0.29 -7.62 23.09
CA ALA A 101 -1.14 -7.42 23.01
C ALA A 101 -1.88 -8.51 23.78
N VAL A 102 -2.84 -8.08 24.61
CA VAL A 102 -3.75 -8.96 25.37
C VAL A 102 -5.13 -8.92 24.72
N ALA A 103 -5.73 -10.08 24.55
CA ALA A 103 -7.10 -10.20 24.06
C ALA A 103 -8.09 -9.62 25.09
N ALA A 104 -8.82 -8.57 24.74
CA ALA A 104 -9.89 -8.02 25.58
C ALA A 104 -11.20 -8.79 25.44
N GLU A 105 -11.36 -9.54 24.35
CA GLU A 105 -12.53 -10.38 24.04
C GLU A 105 -12.09 -11.80 23.67
N PRO A 106 -12.93 -12.83 23.91
CA PRO A 106 -12.64 -14.19 23.44
C PRO A 106 -12.56 -14.26 21.91
N GLN A 107 -11.77 -15.20 21.39
CA GLN A 107 -11.56 -15.42 19.95
C GLN A 107 -10.95 -14.19 19.22
N THR A 108 -10.25 -13.31 19.96
CA THR A 108 -9.53 -12.20 19.35
C THR A 108 -8.47 -12.72 18.41
N THR A 109 -8.50 -12.24 17.16
CA THR A 109 -7.57 -12.65 16.11
C THR A 109 -6.80 -11.44 15.58
N VAL A 110 -5.49 -11.55 15.60
CA VAL A 110 -4.55 -10.54 15.10
C VAL A 110 -3.72 -11.15 13.97
N LEU A 111 -3.59 -10.43 12.87
CA LEU A 111 -2.65 -10.72 11.79
C LEU A 111 -1.40 -9.87 11.98
N SER A 112 -0.22 -10.45 11.81
CA SER A 112 1.03 -9.70 11.74
C SER A 112 1.60 -9.72 10.33
N PHE A 113 2.16 -8.59 9.93
CA PHE A 113 2.94 -8.43 8.70
C PHE A 113 4.26 -7.75 9.07
N GLY A 114 5.37 -8.26 8.57
CA GLY A 114 6.67 -7.69 8.92
C GLY A 114 7.71 -7.91 7.84
N GLY A 115 8.67 -7.00 7.79
CA GLY A 115 9.79 -7.07 6.87
C GLY A 115 10.65 -5.82 6.89
N PRO A 116 11.82 -5.85 6.20
CA PRO A 116 12.69 -4.69 6.11
C PRO A 116 12.04 -3.56 5.30
N PRO A 117 12.36 -2.28 5.56
CA PRO A 117 11.78 -1.11 4.91
C PRO A 117 12.35 -0.89 3.49
N THR A 118 12.40 -1.98 2.70
CA THR A 118 12.91 -1.97 1.32
C THR A 118 11.80 -2.08 0.28
N PHE A 119 10.55 -1.97 0.72
CA PHE A 119 9.39 -2.00 -0.17
C PHE A 119 9.35 -0.73 -1.02
N GLU A 120 9.20 -0.92 -2.32
CA GLU A 120 8.96 0.18 -3.25
C GLU A 120 7.46 0.33 -3.48
N PRO A 121 6.84 1.44 -3.03
CA PRO A 121 5.41 1.67 -3.20
C PRO A 121 4.99 1.67 -4.68
N SER A 122 3.78 1.21 -4.95
CA SER A 122 3.23 1.28 -6.30
C SER A 122 2.92 2.74 -6.68
N ALA A 123 3.20 3.12 -7.92
CA ALA A 123 2.82 4.43 -8.45
C ALA A 123 1.31 4.72 -8.33
N TRP A 124 0.48 3.68 -8.32
CA TRP A 124 -0.97 3.78 -8.13
C TRP A 124 -1.37 4.35 -6.76
N GLU A 125 -0.53 4.19 -5.74
CA GLU A 125 -0.82 4.72 -4.40
C GLU A 125 -0.96 6.25 -4.43
N TRP A 126 -0.01 6.94 -5.08
CA TRP A 126 -0.08 8.40 -5.26
C TRP A 126 -1.16 8.80 -6.25
N ALA A 127 -1.32 8.07 -7.36
CA ALA A 127 -2.33 8.36 -8.36
C ALA A 127 -3.75 8.31 -7.77
N PHE A 128 -4.09 7.28 -7.00
CA PHE A 128 -5.39 7.16 -6.34
C PHE A 128 -5.62 8.22 -5.25
N ARG A 129 -4.56 8.63 -4.55
CA ARG A 129 -4.67 9.72 -3.55
C ARG A 129 -4.84 11.09 -4.21
N ALA A 130 -4.24 11.31 -5.37
CA ALA A 130 -4.31 12.57 -6.09
C ALA A 130 -5.62 12.74 -6.89
N ALA A 131 -6.11 11.66 -7.53
CA ALA A 131 -7.23 11.71 -8.45
C ALA A 131 -8.49 12.45 -7.91
N PRO A 132 -9.00 12.18 -6.70
CA PRO A 132 -10.17 12.88 -6.18
C PRO A 132 -9.93 14.36 -5.89
N LEU A 133 -8.67 14.79 -5.79
CA LEU A 133 -8.26 16.15 -5.45
C LEU A 133 -7.99 17.02 -6.68
N MET A 134 -7.86 16.44 -7.88
CA MET A 134 -7.44 17.17 -9.09
C MET A 134 -8.28 18.41 -9.38
N ARG A 135 -9.60 18.39 -9.10
CA ARG A 135 -10.52 19.50 -9.35
C ARG A 135 -10.85 20.33 -8.11
N SER A 136 -10.76 19.75 -6.91
CA SER A 136 -11.11 20.43 -5.66
C SER A 136 -9.92 21.06 -4.96
N GLU A 137 -8.76 20.40 -5.01
CA GLU A 137 -7.51 20.80 -4.33
C GLU A 137 -6.30 20.56 -5.24
N PRO A 138 -6.21 21.24 -6.41
CA PRO A 138 -5.21 20.94 -7.45
C PRO A 138 -3.76 21.10 -6.95
N ALA A 139 -3.50 22.03 -6.06
CA ALA A 139 -2.18 22.21 -5.45
C ALA A 139 -1.76 20.96 -4.65
N ARG A 140 -2.68 20.40 -3.88
CA ARG A 140 -2.41 19.18 -3.08
C ARG A 140 -2.27 17.94 -3.96
N ALA A 141 -3.10 17.80 -5.01
CA ALA A 141 -2.96 16.74 -6.00
C ALA A 141 -1.57 16.78 -6.67
N ARG A 142 -1.11 17.98 -7.03
CA ARG A 142 0.23 18.19 -7.64
C ARG A 142 1.36 17.79 -6.70
N GLU A 143 1.28 18.14 -5.42
CA GLU A 143 2.26 17.71 -4.41
C GLU A 143 2.34 16.19 -4.33
N LEU A 144 1.21 15.49 -4.21
CA LEU A 144 1.17 14.03 -4.14
C LEU A 144 1.77 13.37 -5.39
N LEU A 145 1.44 13.87 -6.58
CA LEU A 145 2.00 13.33 -7.83
C LEU A 145 3.51 13.54 -7.93
N ARG A 146 4.01 14.70 -7.50
CA ARG A 146 5.45 15.00 -7.48
C ARG A 146 6.19 14.16 -6.43
N GLU A 147 5.62 14.01 -5.22
CA GLU A 147 6.15 13.08 -4.20
C GLU A 147 6.32 11.66 -4.79
N GLY A 148 5.28 11.19 -5.49
CA GLY A 148 5.34 9.90 -6.17
C GLY A 148 6.43 9.84 -7.25
N LEU A 149 6.60 10.88 -8.04
CA LEU A 149 7.63 10.96 -9.09
C LEU A 149 9.05 11.06 -8.53
N GLU A 150 9.26 11.62 -7.34
CA GLU A 150 10.55 11.59 -6.66
C GLU A 150 10.98 10.16 -6.31
N GLN A 151 10.03 9.33 -5.87
CA GLN A 151 10.29 7.93 -5.54
C GLN A 151 10.26 7.01 -6.77
N ARG A 152 9.40 7.32 -7.75
CA ARG A 152 9.17 6.51 -8.96
C ARG A 152 9.27 7.36 -10.24
N PRO A 153 10.46 7.88 -10.58
CA PRO A 153 10.61 8.86 -11.68
C PRO A 153 10.26 8.32 -13.07
N LYS A 154 10.18 7.01 -13.23
CA LYS A 154 9.79 6.36 -14.49
C LYS A 154 8.36 5.80 -14.47
N ALA A 155 7.52 6.24 -13.55
CA ALA A 155 6.13 5.82 -13.50
C ALA A 155 5.26 6.59 -14.49
N ALA A 156 4.97 5.98 -15.64
CA ALA A 156 4.12 6.58 -16.68
C ALA A 156 2.77 7.06 -16.14
N THR A 157 2.16 6.30 -15.22
CA THR A 157 0.89 6.65 -14.57
C THR A 157 0.96 7.98 -13.84
N LEU A 158 2.06 8.27 -13.12
CA LEU A 158 2.20 9.53 -12.38
C LEU A 158 2.42 10.72 -13.32
N HIS A 159 3.24 10.54 -14.34
CA HIS A 159 3.40 11.58 -15.39
C HIS A 159 2.09 11.85 -16.11
N TYR A 160 1.31 10.81 -16.44
CA TYR A 160 0.02 10.95 -17.09
C TYR A 160 -0.98 11.70 -16.20
N ASN A 161 -1.12 11.31 -14.92
CA ASN A 161 -2.01 12.01 -13.99
C ASN A 161 -1.58 13.48 -13.75
N LEU A 162 -0.27 13.76 -13.76
CA LEU A 162 0.23 15.12 -13.69
C LEU A 162 -0.15 15.89 -14.97
N ALA A 163 -0.06 15.27 -16.15
CA ALA A 163 -0.49 15.87 -17.40
C ALA A 163 -1.99 16.19 -17.40
N CYS A 164 -2.84 15.28 -16.91
CA CYS A 164 -4.28 15.51 -16.72
C CYS A 164 -4.53 16.72 -15.81
N LEU A 165 -3.86 16.74 -14.65
CA LEU A 165 -4.00 17.84 -13.69
C LEU A 165 -3.63 19.20 -14.31
N GLU A 166 -2.49 19.26 -15.00
CA GLU A 166 -2.03 20.51 -15.63
C GLU A 166 -2.95 20.94 -16.80
N ALA A 167 -3.51 19.97 -17.53
CA ALA A 167 -4.51 20.27 -18.59
C ALA A 167 -5.82 20.82 -18.00
N ILE A 168 -6.31 20.25 -16.89
CA ILE A 168 -7.48 20.74 -16.13
C ILE A 168 -7.27 22.19 -15.66
N GLU A 169 -6.07 22.49 -15.15
CA GLU A 169 -5.71 23.84 -14.66
C GLU A 169 -5.40 24.83 -15.79
N GLY A 170 -5.35 24.40 -17.06
CA GLY A 170 -5.03 25.23 -18.21
C GLY A 170 -3.52 25.51 -18.38
N ASN A 171 -2.67 24.78 -17.71
CA ASN A 171 -1.21 24.89 -17.80
C ASN A 171 -0.71 24.06 -18.99
N ARG A 172 -0.93 24.58 -20.21
CA ARG A 172 -0.69 23.86 -21.47
C ARG A 172 0.69 23.23 -21.58
N ASP A 173 1.73 24.02 -21.35
CA ASP A 173 3.11 23.60 -21.60
C ASP A 173 3.54 22.52 -20.60
N GLU A 174 3.12 22.66 -19.35
CA GLU A 174 3.34 21.67 -18.29
C GLU A 174 2.59 20.36 -18.58
N ALA A 175 1.36 20.44 -19.07
CA ALA A 175 0.56 19.28 -19.45
C ALA A 175 1.22 18.49 -20.58
N LEU A 176 1.66 19.17 -21.64
CA LEU A 176 2.34 18.56 -22.78
C LEU A 176 3.70 17.98 -22.37
N ALA A 177 4.47 18.67 -21.53
CA ALA A 177 5.73 18.19 -21.02
C ALA A 177 5.54 16.89 -20.19
N ALA A 178 4.58 16.89 -19.27
CA ALA A 178 4.27 15.72 -18.45
C ALA A 178 3.76 14.53 -19.29
N LEU A 179 2.90 14.78 -20.28
CA LEU A 179 2.41 13.76 -21.20
C LEU A 179 3.56 13.16 -22.04
N GLY A 180 4.46 14.00 -22.53
CA GLY A 180 5.67 13.57 -23.23
C GLY A 180 6.56 12.67 -22.36
N GLN A 181 6.71 12.98 -21.07
CA GLN A 181 7.42 12.13 -20.12
C GLN A 181 6.70 10.79 -19.89
N ALA A 182 5.37 10.79 -19.81
CA ALA A 182 4.61 9.54 -19.69
C ALA A 182 4.88 8.62 -20.88
N PHE A 183 4.92 9.14 -22.09
CA PHE A 183 5.21 8.37 -23.30
C PHE A 183 6.67 7.92 -23.38
N ALA A 184 7.62 8.78 -22.99
CA ALA A 184 9.05 8.49 -23.07
C ALA A 184 9.50 7.29 -22.23
N VAL A 185 8.79 6.98 -21.15
CA VAL A 185 9.13 5.85 -20.25
C VAL A 185 8.46 4.53 -20.64
N LEU A 186 7.60 4.52 -21.66
CA LEU A 186 6.84 3.36 -22.12
C LEU A 186 7.48 2.72 -23.37
N ARG A 187 7.26 1.41 -23.51
CA ARG A 187 7.51 0.70 -24.76
C ARG A 187 6.44 1.08 -25.78
N GLU A 188 6.72 0.87 -27.06
CA GLU A 188 5.88 1.28 -28.20
C GLU A 188 4.42 0.86 -28.08
N GLU A 189 4.14 -0.42 -27.77
CA GLU A 189 2.77 -0.95 -27.62
C GLU A 189 2.00 -0.22 -26.50
N ALA A 190 2.59 -0.11 -25.31
CA ALA A 190 1.96 0.57 -24.17
C ALA A 190 1.83 2.09 -24.40
N ARG A 191 2.73 2.69 -25.19
CA ARG A 191 2.65 4.08 -25.61
C ARG A 191 1.43 4.30 -26.51
N ALA A 192 1.21 3.44 -27.51
CA ALA A 192 0.07 3.52 -28.41
C ALA A 192 -1.27 3.41 -27.64
N GLU A 193 -1.35 2.51 -26.65
CA GLU A 193 -2.53 2.37 -25.79
C GLU A 193 -2.77 3.64 -24.95
N LEU A 194 -1.72 4.19 -24.33
CA LEU A 194 -1.83 5.41 -23.53
C LEU A 194 -2.16 6.62 -24.41
N ALA A 195 -1.61 6.70 -25.62
CA ALA A 195 -1.92 7.75 -26.58
C ALA A 195 -3.40 7.71 -27.02
N ALA A 196 -3.94 6.50 -27.25
CA ALA A 196 -5.37 6.34 -27.53
C ALA A 196 -6.24 6.77 -26.34
N SER A 197 -5.82 6.42 -25.11
CA SER A 197 -6.49 6.85 -23.89
C SER A 197 -6.47 8.37 -23.75
N ALA A 198 -5.32 9.03 -23.96
CA ALA A 198 -5.18 10.47 -23.85
C ALA A 198 -6.10 11.24 -24.84
N ARG A 199 -6.27 10.74 -26.07
CA ARG A 199 -7.18 11.34 -27.04
C ARG A 199 -8.65 11.27 -26.62
N ALA A 200 -9.03 10.23 -25.88
CA ALA A 200 -10.40 10.01 -25.40
C ALA A 200 -10.68 10.65 -24.04
N ASP A 201 -9.63 11.01 -23.30
CA ASP A 201 -9.73 11.50 -21.93
C ASP A 201 -10.26 12.95 -21.91
N GLU A 202 -11.32 13.18 -21.14
CA GLU A 202 -11.94 14.50 -20.98
C GLU A 202 -11.07 15.52 -20.27
N ASP A 203 -10.07 15.08 -19.52
CA ASP A 203 -9.12 15.97 -18.85
C ASP A 203 -8.25 16.73 -19.88
N PHE A 204 -8.07 16.19 -21.09
CA PHE A 204 -7.37 16.85 -22.20
C PHE A 204 -8.31 17.55 -23.19
N ALA A 205 -9.59 17.76 -22.87
CA ALA A 205 -10.55 18.36 -23.80
C ALA A 205 -10.08 19.72 -24.35
N SER A 206 -9.41 20.54 -23.52
CA SER A 206 -8.88 21.86 -23.92
C SER A 206 -7.65 21.76 -24.85
N LEU A 207 -7.00 20.61 -24.95
CA LEU A 207 -5.80 20.39 -25.76
C LEU A 207 -6.06 19.55 -27.01
N ARG A 208 -7.30 19.07 -27.26
CA ARG A 208 -7.60 18.16 -28.39
C ARG A 208 -7.25 18.77 -29.76
N ASP A 209 -7.41 20.06 -29.93
CA ASP A 209 -7.11 20.78 -31.18
C ASP A 209 -5.67 21.35 -31.20
N ASP A 210 -4.90 21.14 -30.15
CA ASP A 210 -3.52 21.59 -30.06
C ASP A 210 -2.60 20.75 -30.95
N PRO A 211 -1.82 21.33 -31.88
CA PRO A 211 -0.98 20.59 -32.80
C PRO A 211 0.10 19.72 -32.11
N GLU A 212 0.61 20.18 -30.96
CA GLU A 212 1.65 19.45 -30.23
C GLU A 212 1.04 18.26 -29.47
N PHE A 213 -0.14 18.42 -28.88
CA PHE A 213 -0.90 17.32 -28.30
C PHE A 213 -1.23 16.26 -29.36
N GLN A 214 -1.70 16.69 -30.53
CA GLN A 214 -1.99 15.78 -31.64
C GLN A 214 -0.73 15.04 -32.10
N ALA A 215 0.40 15.74 -32.23
CA ALA A 215 1.67 15.12 -32.60
C ALA A 215 2.16 14.09 -31.57
N LEU A 216 2.06 14.42 -30.27
CA LEU A 216 2.42 13.51 -29.18
C LEU A 216 1.53 12.26 -29.11
N SER A 217 0.22 12.44 -29.30
CA SER A 217 -0.77 11.36 -29.18
C SER A 217 -0.97 10.56 -30.47
N SER A 218 -0.27 10.87 -31.56
CA SER A 218 -0.31 10.16 -32.84
C SER A 218 0.86 9.19 -33.06
N GLN A 219 1.79 9.12 -32.13
CA GLN A 219 2.99 8.29 -32.21
C GLN A 219 2.76 6.84 -31.80
#